data_2035c6bfebad7ad8f2a5001c3956046d
#
_entry.id   2035c6bfebad7ad8f2a5001c3956046d
#
_cell.length_a   1.000
_cell.length_b   1.000
_cell.length_c   1.000
_cell.angle_alpha   90.00
_cell.angle_beta   90.00
_cell.angle_gamma   90.00
#
_symmetry.space_group_name_H-M   'P 1'
#
loop_
_entity.id
_entity.type
_entity.pdbx_description
1 polymer ?
#
loop_
_entity_poly.entity_id
_entity_poly.type
_entity_poly.pdbx_seq_one_letter_code
_entity_poly.pdbx_strand_id
1 'polypeptide(L)'
;MKKLWLLILLAIPVLSRAQRDSLIVDWGKTQLVSRSAATLQVVVNPPLRRGSSIHDASFAALAALGCDYVRYVPWLPYPKLGVAELRPPADRETFWDFSLIDPITVDFLQATKGHSVILNFSTIPAWMYKTEKPVPIPANPDSVVWDYTQGSEPRDSTFTEIGNYYARLYSWYTKGGFKDELGKEHTSGYHFSVPYWEVLNEVDFEHGQTPQSYTKLYDAVVGSIRKVSPETKFVGMALAFPDRPEWFEYFLNPANHKAGIPLDMISYHFYANGSIQQGSAVMQYTFFDQADGFLKEVKFIESIRKRLSPSTKTTVDEIGSILSSDNNDNNAVIPADYWNVSGAGYAYVYLGLVRLGIDVIGESQLTGYPTQFPSVSMINWMTGKPNARYWVLKLIHDNLGPGDALVNTNIVGDGLVAQAFATAKGKKVLVINRSNKPITLALPREYQGAKWNVVDPSTGDNEAAAGVVSGQGIELKPLAVGVIGL
;
A
#
# COMPACT_ATOMS: atom_id res chain seq x y z
N MET A 1 50.63 -0.83 -66.19
CA MET A 1 50.72 0.09 -65.03
C MET A 1 49.32 0.26 -64.40
N LYS A 2 49.04 -0.48 -63.31
CA LYS A 2 47.80 -0.43 -62.62
C LYS A 2 47.96 0.59 -61.46
N LYS A 3 47.18 1.66 -61.46
CA LYS A 3 47.17 2.67 -60.40
C LYS A 3 46.29 2.16 -59.26
N LEU A 4 46.87 1.91 -58.09
CA LEU A 4 46.16 1.55 -56.82
C LEU A 4 45.75 2.84 -56.16
N TRP A 5 44.45 3.06 -56.01
CA TRP A 5 43.90 4.15 -55.22
C TRP A 5 43.70 3.67 -53.77
N LEU A 6 44.49 4.25 -52.87
CA LEU A 6 44.38 4.01 -51.41
C LEU A 6 43.28 4.92 -50.88
N LEU A 7 42.12 4.36 -50.52
CA LEU A 7 41.06 5.07 -49.79
C LEU A 7 41.42 5.09 -48.31
N ILE A 8 41.84 6.25 -47.79
CA ILE A 8 41.99 6.49 -46.37
C ILE A 8 40.61 6.79 -45.79
N LEU A 9 40.00 5.82 -45.09
CA LEU A 9 38.83 6.01 -44.24
C LEU A 9 39.25 6.77 -42.99
N LEU A 10 38.96 8.07 -42.92
CA LEU A 10 39.02 8.84 -41.70
C LEU A 10 37.88 8.39 -40.78
N ALA A 11 38.18 7.55 -39.77
CA ALA A 11 37.29 7.25 -38.67
C ALA A 11 37.21 8.52 -37.79
N ILE A 12 36.15 9.29 -38.00
CA ILE A 12 35.74 10.36 -37.06
C ILE A 12 35.23 9.66 -35.81
N PRO A 13 35.86 9.80 -34.63
CA PRO A 13 35.26 9.30 -33.40
C PRO A 13 33.99 10.07 -33.17
N VAL A 14 32.84 9.43 -33.35
CA VAL A 14 31.56 9.92 -32.85
C VAL A 14 31.66 9.87 -31.32
N LEU A 15 32.12 10.97 -30.73
CA LEU A 15 31.96 11.19 -29.30
C LEU A 15 30.42 11.24 -29.03
N SER A 16 29.87 10.08 -28.68
CA SER A 16 28.54 10.04 -28.10
C SER A 16 28.61 10.89 -26.82
N ARG A 17 28.23 12.14 -26.90
CA ARG A 17 27.93 12.92 -25.69
C ARG A 17 26.81 12.17 -25.00
N ALA A 18 27.12 11.53 -23.87
CA ALA A 18 26.08 11.01 -22.99
C ALA A 18 25.07 12.14 -22.78
N GLN A 19 23.82 11.90 -23.17
CA GLN A 19 22.75 12.88 -23.03
C GLN A 19 22.65 13.20 -21.54
N ARG A 20 22.89 14.44 -21.17
CA ARG A 20 22.75 14.91 -19.80
C ARG A 20 21.33 15.40 -19.62
N ASP A 21 20.57 14.70 -18.83
CA ASP A 21 19.28 15.19 -18.40
C ASP A 21 19.46 16.43 -17.55
N SER A 22 18.55 17.40 -17.64
CA SER A 22 18.66 18.64 -16.87
C SER A 22 17.37 18.97 -16.15
N LEU A 23 17.51 19.44 -14.91
CA LEU A 23 16.42 19.86 -14.04
C LEU A 23 16.16 21.35 -14.20
N ILE A 24 14.89 21.70 -14.42
CA ILE A 24 14.39 23.07 -14.44
C ILE A 24 13.26 23.19 -13.42
N VAL A 25 13.40 24.08 -12.44
CA VAL A 25 12.39 24.32 -11.39
C VAL A 25 12.03 25.78 -11.34
N ASP A 26 10.74 26.06 -11.44
CA ASP A 26 10.20 27.40 -11.16
C ASP A 26 9.57 27.43 -9.77
N TRP A 27 10.37 27.81 -8.79
CA TRP A 27 9.97 27.87 -7.37
C TRP A 27 8.86 28.90 -7.09
N GLY A 28 8.65 29.87 -7.99
CA GLY A 28 7.60 30.88 -7.86
C GLY A 28 6.22 30.40 -8.30
N LYS A 29 6.12 29.23 -8.96
CA LYS A 29 4.89 28.75 -9.56
C LYS A 29 4.40 27.45 -8.91
N THR A 30 3.55 27.57 -7.90
CA THR A 30 2.85 26.43 -7.30
C THR A 30 1.82 25.85 -8.27
N GLN A 31 1.82 24.54 -8.45
CA GLN A 31 0.86 23.79 -9.25
C GLN A 31 -0.31 23.31 -8.40
N LEU A 32 -0.02 22.72 -7.24
CA LEU A 32 -1.00 22.27 -6.25
C LEU A 32 -0.35 22.13 -4.87
N VAL A 33 -1.17 22.03 -3.82
CA VAL A 33 -0.73 21.66 -2.48
C VAL A 33 -1.09 20.19 -2.25
N SER A 34 -0.11 19.38 -1.89
CA SER A 34 -0.27 17.95 -1.61
C SER A 34 -1.23 17.72 -0.44
N ARG A 35 -2.09 16.72 -0.57
CA ARG A 35 -2.89 16.15 0.52
C ARG A 35 -2.41 14.76 0.91
N SER A 36 -1.41 14.26 0.19
CA SER A 36 -1.02 12.87 0.15
C SER A 36 -0.12 12.49 1.32
N ALA A 37 -0.56 11.52 2.11
CA ALA A 37 0.27 10.83 3.10
C ALA A 37 0.82 9.54 2.50
N ALA A 38 2.15 9.36 2.55
CA ALA A 38 2.79 8.09 2.24
C ALA A 38 2.66 7.16 3.44
N THR A 39 2.24 5.92 3.22
CA THR A 39 2.01 4.92 4.26
C THR A 39 2.24 3.50 3.74
N LEU A 40 1.81 2.51 4.52
CA LEU A 40 1.92 1.09 4.16
C LEU A 40 0.74 0.29 4.73
N GLN A 41 0.63 -0.97 4.24
CA GLN A 41 -0.21 -1.95 4.92
C GLN A 41 0.61 -3.01 5.67
N VAL A 42 -0.01 -3.57 6.70
CA VAL A 42 0.46 -4.72 7.48
C VAL A 42 -0.56 -5.84 7.33
N VAL A 43 -0.28 -6.81 6.48
CA VAL A 43 -1.10 -8.02 6.35
C VAL A 43 -0.67 -9.01 7.40
N VAL A 44 -1.65 -9.54 8.17
CA VAL A 44 -1.38 -10.52 9.23
C VAL A 44 -0.94 -11.84 8.62
N ASN A 45 0.20 -12.32 9.09
CA ASN A 45 0.77 -13.60 8.70
C ASN A 45 1.60 -14.22 9.84
N PRO A 46 1.93 -15.54 9.78
CA PRO A 46 2.69 -16.22 10.82
C PRO A 46 4.02 -15.58 11.20
N PRO A 47 4.85 -15.05 10.30
CA PRO A 47 6.05 -14.29 10.64
C PRO A 47 5.86 -13.10 11.60
N LEU A 48 4.68 -12.52 11.69
CA LEU A 48 4.37 -11.44 12.63
C LEU A 48 3.89 -11.92 14.00
N ARG A 49 3.80 -13.23 14.25
CA ARG A 49 3.44 -13.75 15.56
C ARG A 49 4.60 -13.63 16.54
N ARG A 50 4.29 -13.35 17.82
CA ARG A 50 5.26 -13.37 18.90
C ARG A 50 6.00 -14.71 18.96
N GLY A 51 7.33 -14.67 19.09
CA GLY A 51 8.19 -15.85 19.07
C GLY A 51 8.73 -16.21 17.67
N SER A 52 8.27 -15.56 16.61
CA SER A 52 8.93 -15.62 15.30
C SER A 52 10.27 -14.89 15.34
N SER A 53 11.23 -15.35 14.52
CA SER A 53 12.58 -14.76 14.46
C SER A 53 12.62 -13.32 13.96
N ILE A 54 11.57 -12.84 13.28
CA ILE A 54 11.51 -11.50 12.70
C ILE A 54 10.46 -10.59 13.35
N HIS A 55 9.68 -11.09 14.32
CA HIS A 55 8.62 -10.34 15.00
C HIS A 55 9.11 -8.97 15.49
N ASP A 56 10.11 -8.97 16.39
CA ASP A 56 10.59 -7.75 17.03
C ASP A 56 11.19 -6.77 16.00
N ALA A 57 11.94 -7.28 15.03
CA ALA A 57 12.51 -6.47 13.96
C ALA A 57 11.44 -5.83 13.06
N SER A 58 10.38 -6.58 12.75
CA SER A 58 9.27 -6.10 11.91
C SER A 58 8.49 -4.97 12.61
N PHE A 59 8.14 -5.14 13.88
CA PHE A 59 7.41 -4.09 14.62
C PHE A 59 8.30 -2.90 14.98
N ALA A 60 9.60 -3.10 15.20
CA ALA A 60 10.55 -2.00 15.34
C ALA A 60 10.68 -1.19 14.03
N ALA A 61 10.74 -1.87 12.88
CA ALA A 61 10.77 -1.21 11.57
C ALA A 61 9.46 -0.45 11.30
N LEU A 62 8.30 -1.03 11.65
CA LEU A 62 7.01 -0.35 11.54
C LEU A 62 6.97 0.93 12.39
N ALA A 63 7.38 0.86 13.65
CA ALA A 63 7.44 2.01 14.55
C ALA A 63 8.42 3.09 14.04
N ALA A 64 9.55 2.68 13.45
CA ALA A 64 10.55 3.61 12.92
C ALA A 64 10.09 4.36 11.65
N LEU A 65 9.09 3.86 10.93
CA LEU A 65 8.45 4.58 9.82
C LEU A 65 7.64 5.77 10.34
N GLY A 66 6.85 5.60 11.40
CA GLY A 66 6.03 6.66 11.97
C GLY A 66 4.94 7.19 11.03
N CYS A 67 4.42 6.34 10.14
CA CYS A 67 3.42 6.72 9.17
C CYS A 67 2.03 6.87 9.79
N ASP A 68 1.26 7.84 9.31
CA ASP A 68 -0.19 7.90 9.53
C ASP A 68 -0.93 7.01 8.51
N TYR A 69 -2.16 6.62 8.85
CA TYR A 69 -3.03 5.78 8.01
C TYR A 69 -2.46 4.39 7.72
N VAL A 70 -1.65 3.85 8.64
CA VAL A 70 -1.17 2.47 8.47
C VAL A 70 -2.37 1.52 8.46
N ARG A 71 -2.49 0.76 7.39
CA ARG A 71 -3.58 -0.21 7.22
C ARG A 71 -3.20 -1.55 7.83
N TYR A 72 -4.10 -2.18 8.60
CA TYR A 72 -3.90 -3.48 9.24
C TYR A 72 -4.93 -4.49 8.77
N VAL A 73 -4.48 -5.60 8.22
CA VAL A 73 -5.34 -6.57 7.52
C VAL A 73 -5.14 -7.98 8.06
N PRO A 74 -5.90 -8.42 9.08
CA PRO A 74 -6.13 -9.84 9.32
C PRO A 74 -6.88 -10.45 8.13
N TRP A 75 -6.22 -11.36 7.40
CA TRP A 75 -6.63 -11.77 6.08
C TRP A 75 -7.06 -13.24 6.00
N LEU A 76 -7.90 -13.56 5.00
CA LEU A 76 -8.61 -14.84 4.83
C LEU A 76 -7.74 -16.11 4.88
N PRO A 77 -6.50 -16.17 4.35
CA PRO A 77 -5.77 -17.43 4.35
C PRO A 77 -5.30 -17.90 5.75
N TYR A 78 -5.47 -17.06 6.77
CA TYR A 78 -5.20 -17.43 8.16
C TYR A 78 -6.40 -17.16 9.06
N PRO A 79 -7.49 -17.96 8.93
CA PRO A 79 -8.74 -17.69 9.62
C PRO A 79 -8.61 -17.63 11.14
N LYS A 80 -7.69 -18.41 11.75
CA LYS A 80 -7.43 -18.33 13.19
C LYS A 80 -6.73 -17.05 13.64
N LEU A 81 -6.08 -16.31 12.72
CA LEU A 81 -5.43 -15.05 12.99
C LEU A 81 -6.30 -13.84 12.63
N GLY A 82 -7.45 -14.07 12.00
CA GLY A 82 -8.32 -13.00 11.52
C GLY A 82 -9.77 -13.05 12.00
N VAL A 83 -10.28 -14.19 12.47
CA VAL A 83 -11.69 -14.38 12.84
C VAL A 83 -11.80 -14.67 14.33
N ALA A 84 -12.50 -13.78 15.05
CA ALA A 84 -12.63 -13.87 16.50
C ALA A 84 -13.70 -14.89 16.96
N GLU A 85 -14.65 -15.27 16.09
CA GLU A 85 -15.67 -16.28 16.40
C GLU A 85 -15.80 -17.26 15.24
N LEU A 86 -14.94 -18.28 15.24
CA LEU A 86 -14.84 -19.28 14.17
C LEU A 86 -16.01 -20.29 14.12
N ARG A 87 -16.76 -20.41 15.21
CA ARG A 87 -17.90 -21.33 15.33
C ARG A 87 -19.18 -20.56 15.60
N PRO A 88 -20.34 -20.98 15.06
CA PRO A 88 -21.60 -20.32 15.36
C PRO A 88 -21.97 -20.50 16.82
N PRO A 89 -22.67 -19.53 17.43
CA PRO A 89 -23.32 -19.70 18.74
C PRO A 89 -24.20 -20.96 18.75
N ALA A 90 -24.09 -21.78 19.80
CA ALA A 90 -24.87 -23.02 19.98
C ALA A 90 -25.10 -23.27 21.46
N ASP A 91 -26.23 -23.92 21.77
CA ASP A 91 -26.56 -24.45 23.12
C ASP A 91 -26.40 -23.41 24.26
N ARG A 92 -26.69 -22.16 24.01
CA ARG A 92 -26.52 -21.02 24.93
C ARG A 92 -25.05 -20.63 25.19
N GLU A 93 -24.16 -20.99 24.32
CA GLU A 93 -22.75 -20.58 24.35
C GLU A 93 -22.35 -19.82 23.08
N THR A 94 -21.41 -18.88 23.25
CA THR A 94 -20.70 -18.19 22.18
C THR A 94 -19.23 -18.61 22.18
N PHE A 95 -18.55 -18.46 21.05
CA PHE A 95 -17.20 -19.01 20.87
C PHE A 95 -16.19 -17.95 20.50
N TRP A 96 -16.31 -16.77 21.11
CA TRP A 96 -15.37 -15.68 20.95
C TRP A 96 -14.00 -16.06 21.52
N ASP A 97 -12.97 -16.01 20.68
CA ASP A 97 -11.58 -16.33 21.05
C ASP A 97 -10.62 -15.32 20.39
N PHE A 98 -10.01 -14.50 21.20
CA PHE A 98 -9.01 -13.50 20.80
C PHE A 98 -7.58 -13.92 21.06
N SER A 99 -7.35 -15.11 21.61
CA SER A 99 -6.04 -15.55 22.09
C SER A 99 -4.93 -15.54 21.03
N LEU A 100 -5.28 -15.75 19.75
CA LEU A 100 -4.36 -15.71 18.62
C LEU A 100 -4.35 -14.37 17.88
N ILE A 101 -5.44 -13.62 17.95
CA ILE A 101 -5.61 -12.34 17.24
C ILE A 101 -4.98 -11.19 18.03
N ASP A 102 -5.26 -11.14 19.35
CA ASP A 102 -4.79 -10.05 20.22
C ASP A 102 -3.28 -9.81 20.18
N PRO A 103 -2.41 -10.82 20.28
CA PRO A 103 -0.98 -10.56 20.33
C PRO A 103 -0.48 -9.72 19.16
N ILE A 104 -0.89 -10.06 17.92
CA ILE A 104 -0.45 -9.35 16.71
C ILE A 104 -1.14 -7.98 16.61
N THR A 105 -2.45 -7.93 16.86
CA THR A 105 -3.21 -6.67 16.78
C THR A 105 -2.73 -5.65 17.80
N VAL A 106 -2.46 -6.09 19.03
CA VAL A 106 -1.95 -5.23 20.11
C VAL A 106 -0.54 -4.73 19.77
N ASP A 107 0.35 -5.60 19.29
CA ASP A 107 1.70 -5.21 18.87
C ASP A 107 1.67 -4.19 17.73
N PHE A 108 0.76 -4.37 16.75
CA PHE A 108 0.52 -3.39 15.70
C PHE A 108 0.05 -2.04 16.26
N LEU A 109 -0.98 -2.04 17.12
CA LEU A 109 -1.54 -0.82 17.69
C LEU A 109 -0.54 -0.10 18.65
N GLN A 110 0.38 -0.85 19.26
CA GLN A 110 1.46 -0.27 20.04
C GLN A 110 2.56 0.32 19.16
N ALA A 111 2.96 -0.37 18.08
CA ALA A 111 3.98 0.11 17.16
C ALA A 111 3.53 1.36 16.39
N THR A 112 2.22 1.55 16.21
CA THR A 112 1.62 2.70 15.52
C THR A 112 1.02 3.73 16.49
N LYS A 113 1.35 3.65 17.79
CA LYS A 113 0.79 4.55 18.80
C LYS A 113 1.10 6.02 18.51
N GLY A 114 0.05 6.84 18.49
CA GLY A 114 0.16 8.27 18.18
C GLY A 114 -0.08 8.60 16.71
N HIS A 115 -0.22 7.60 15.86
CA HIS A 115 -0.52 7.74 14.44
C HIS A 115 -1.94 7.25 14.12
N SER A 116 -2.50 7.75 13.02
CA SER A 116 -3.76 7.25 12.50
C SER A 116 -3.59 5.85 11.93
N VAL A 117 -4.57 4.97 12.20
CA VAL A 117 -4.59 3.62 11.65
C VAL A 117 -5.92 3.34 10.95
N ILE A 118 -5.90 2.44 9.97
CA ILE A 118 -7.07 1.88 9.28
C ILE A 118 -7.12 0.40 9.63
N LEU A 119 -8.11 -0.03 10.43
CA LEU A 119 -8.29 -1.46 10.70
C LEU A 119 -9.23 -2.07 9.66
N ASN A 120 -8.79 -3.15 9.04
CA ASN A 120 -9.55 -3.96 8.09
C ASN A 120 -9.49 -5.44 8.47
N PHE A 121 -10.39 -5.89 9.33
CA PHE A 121 -10.57 -7.32 9.56
C PHE A 121 -11.36 -7.88 8.38
N SER A 122 -10.65 -8.34 7.36
CA SER A 122 -11.22 -8.65 6.06
C SER A 122 -11.97 -9.98 5.98
N THR A 123 -11.90 -10.79 7.02
CA THR A 123 -12.48 -12.15 6.99
C THR A 123 -13.71 -12.23 7.87
N ILE A 124 -14.85 -12.52 7.25
CA ILE A 124 -16.11 -12.78 7.94
C ILE A 124 -16.12 -14.24 8.44
N PRO A 125 -16.65 -14.54 9.64
CA PRO A 125 -16.85 -15.91 10.05
C PRO A 125 -17.65 -16.70 9.01
N ALA A 126 -17.11 -17.83 8.53
CA ALA A 126 -17.72 -18.60 7.43
C ALA A 126 -19.14 -19.08 7.76
N TRP A 127 -19.44 -19.31 9.04
CA TRP A 127 -20.76 -19.74 9.51
C TRP A 127 -21.86 -18.67 9.34
N MET A 128 -21.51 -17.42 9.09
CA MET A 128 -22.47 -16.35 8.79
C MET A 128 -23.00 -16.41 7.35
N TYR A 129 -22.44 -17.32 6.55
CA TYR A 129 -22.90 -17.58 5.19
C TYR A 129 -23.59 -18.92 5.07
N LYS A 130 -24.41 -19.07 4.04
CA LYS A 130 -24.99 -20.35 3.64
C LYS A 130 -23.93 -21.14 2.91
N THR A 131 -23.52 -22.26 3.46
CA THR A 131 -22.54 -23.19 2.87
C THR A 131 -23.14 -24.59 2.83
N GLU A 132 -22.80 -25.38 1.80
CA GLU A 132 -23.29 -26.76 1.67
C GLU A 132 -22.81 -27.66 2.82
N LYS A 133 -21.61 -27.38 3.33
CA LYS A 133 -20.99 -28.12 4.43
C LYS A 133 -20.31 -27.08 5.37
N PRO A 134 -20.14 -27.46 6.66
CA PRO A 134 -19.33 -26.63 7.57
C PRO A 134 -17.94 -26.42 7.01
N VAL A 135 -17.46 -25.17 7.04
CA VAL A 135 -16.12 -24.81 6.59
C VAL A 135 -15.11 -25.31 7.64
N PRO A 136 -14.09 -26.11 7.25
CA PRO A 136 -13.12 -26.63 8.19
C PRO A 136 -12.23 -25.53 8.75
N ILE A 137 -11.98 -25.60 10.06
CA ILE A 137 -11.05 -24.71 10.75
C ILE A 137 -9.72 -25.43 10.85
N PRO A 138 -8.59 -24.88 10.35
CA PRO A 138 -7.29 -25.53 10.43
C PRO A 138 -6.86 -25.73 11.89
N ALA A 139 -6.27 -26.88 12.22
CA ALA A 139 -5.77 -27.15 13.55
C ALA A 139 -4.58 -26.23 13.89
N ASN A 140 -3.61 -26.10 12.96
CA ASN A 140 -2.47 -25.20 13.09
C ASN A 140 -2.85 -23.78 12.65
N PRO A 141 -2.69 -22.74 13.49
CA PRO A 141 -2.99 -21.35 13.12
C PRO A 141 -2.09 -20.79 12.00
N ASP A 142 -0.94 -21.40 11.76
CA ASP A 142 0.02 -20.98 10.73
C ASP A 142 -0.25 -21.67 9.38
N SER A 143 -1.24 -22.56 9.30
CA SER A 143 -1.63 -23.18 8.04
C SER A 143 -2.35 -22.18 7.16
N VAL A 144 -1.83 -22.02 5.94
CA VAL A 144 -2.50 -21.25 4.90
C VAL A 144 -3.69 -22.01 4.33
N VAL A 145 -4.83 -21.35 4.22
CA VAL A 145 -6.09 -21.91 3.71
C VAL A 145 -6.65 -20.96 2.66
N TRP A 146 -6.10 -21.01 1.45
CA TRP A 146 -6.51 -20.12 0.35
C TRP A 146 -7.96 -20.26 -0.08
N ASP A 147 -8.52 -21.44 0.14
CA ASP A 147 -9.92 -21.78 -0.16
C ASP A 147 -10.84 -21.64 1.07
N TYR A 148 -10.43 -20.87 2.10
CA TYR A 148 -11.31 -20.58 3.22
C TYR A 148 -12.58 -19.91 2.73
N THR A 149 -13.63 -20.72 2.58
CA THR A 149 -14.87 -20.26 1.97
C THR A 149 -15.63 -19.36 2.94
N GLN A 150 -15.81 -18.12 2.55
CA GLN A 150 -16.66 -17.16 3.25
C GLN A 150 -18.10 -17.21 2.73
N GLY A 151 -18.31 -17.84 1.56
CA GLY A 151 -19.59 -17.84 0.86
C GLY A 151 -19.92 -16.47 0.26
N SER A 152 -20.94 -16.42 -0.57
CA SER A 152 -21.45 -15.18 -1.18
C SER A 152 -22.85 -14.82 -0.71
N GLU A 153 -23.62 -15.79 -0.18
CA GLU A 153 -24.97 -15.59 0.32
C GLU A 153 -24.98 -15.59 1.85
N PRO A 154 -25.17 -14.44 2.52
CA PRO A 154 -25.26 -14.41 3.97
C PRO A 154 -26.52 -15.14 4.47
N ARG A 155 -26.42 -15.77 5.63
CA ARG A 155 -27.59 -16.40 6.25
C ARG A 155 -28.60 -15.35 6.72
N ASP A 156 -28.14 -14.18 7.16
CA ASP A 156 -28.95 -12.99 7.43
C ASP A 156 -28.83 -12.01 6.23
N SER A 157 -29.86 -11.99 5.39
CA SER A 157 -29.93 -11.15 4.19
C SER A 157 -29.96 -9.63 4.48
N THR A 158 -30.13 -9.24 5.77
CA THR A 158 -30.07 -7.84 6.20
C THR A 158 -28.63 -7.39 6.51
N PHE A 159 -27.68 -8.31 6.58
CA PHE A 159 -26.30 -8.12 7.05
C PHE A 159 -26.17 -7.59 8.50
N THR A 160 -27.27 -7.60 9.27
CA THR A 160 -27.26 -7.10 10.66
C THR A 160 -26.35 -7.95 11.55
N GLU A 161 -26.32 -9.26 11.35
CA GLU A 161 -25.46 -10.17 12.09
C GLU A 161 -23.98 -9.86 11.86
N ILE A 162 -23.57 -9.66 10.60
CA ILE A 162 -22.21 -9.28 10.23
C ILE A 162 -21.86 -7.91 10.79
N GLY A 163 -22.77 -6.94 10.68
CA GLY A 163 -22.59 -5.61 11.26
C GLY A 163 -22.36 -5.63 12.76
N ASN A 164 -23.14 -6.46 13.50
CA ASN A 164 -22.99 -6.61 14.95
C ASN A 164 -21.68 -7.33 15.31
N TYR A 165 -21.24 -8.30 14.54
CA TYR A 165 -19.93 -8.93 14.72
C TYR A 165 -18.81 -7.90 14.65
N TYR A 166 -18.77 -7.06 13.63
CA TYR A 166 -17.75 -6.03 13.49
C TYR A 166 -17.85 -4.93 14.56
N ALA A 167 -19.05 -4.58 15.00
CA ALA A 167 -19.21 -3.63 16.11
C ALA A 167 -18.65 -4.18 17.43
N ARG A 168 -18.81 -5.49 17.70
CA ARG A 168 -18.21 -6.16 18.88
C ARG A 168 -16.69 -6.24 18.75
N LEU A 169 -16.18 -6.61 17.58
CA LEU A 169 -14.75 -6.67 17.30
C LEU A 169 -14.11 -5.27 17.46
N TYR A 170 -14.73 -4.21 16.94
CA TYR A 170 -14.32 -2.84 17.15
C TYR A 170 -14.32 -2.46 18.65
N SER A 171 -15.40 -2.80 19.37
CA SER A 171 -15.55 -2.51 20.81
C SER A 171 -14.50 -3.23 21.65
N TRP A 172 -14.11 -4.44 21.28
CA TRP A 172 -13.05 -5.18 21.96
C TRP A 172 -11.76 -4.38 22.09
N TYR A 173 -11.30 -3.76 21.00
CA TYR A 173 -10.05 -2.97 20.99
C TYR A 173 -10.22 -1.53 21.46
N THR A 174 -11.44 -0.94 21.41
CA THR A 174 -11.61 0.51 21.60
C THR A 174 -12.43 0.90 22.83
N LYS A 175 -13.31 0.01 23.31
CA LYS A 175 -14.25 0.29 24.42
C LYS A 175 -14.02 -0.62 25.64
N GLY A 176 -13.03 -1.48 25.61
CA GLY A 176 -12.67 -2.39 26.71
C GLY A 176 -13.46 -3.70 26.75
N GLY A 177 -14.29 -3.98 25.75
CA GLY A 177 -15.09 -5.19 25.67
C GLY A 177 -16.44 -4.98 25.00
N PHE A 178 -17.31 -6.01 25.06
CA PHE A 178 -18.66 -5.99 24.46
C PHE A 178 -19.60 -7.01 25.13
N LYS A 179 -20.89 -6.90 24.81
CA LYS A 179 -21.89 -7.96 25.07
C LYS A 179 -22.11 -8.77 23.81
N ASP A 180 -22.01 -10.09 23.95
CA ASP A 180 -22.22 -11.02 22.85
C ASP A 180 -23.71 -11.19 22.47
N GLU A 181 -23.99 -12.10 21.56
CA GLU A 181 -25.34 -12.41 21.05
C GLU A 181 -26.30 -12.87 22.14
N LEU A 182 -25.76 -13.50 23.19
CA LEU A 182 -26.52 -14.04 24.33
C LEU A 182 -26.56 -13.08 25.51
N GLY A 183 -25.94 -11.89 25.38
CA GLY A 183 -25.89 -10.88 26.43
C GLY A 183 -24.79 -11.09 27.47
N LYS A 184 -23.89 -12.07 27.27
CA LYS A 184 -22.73 -12.30 28.13
C LYS A 184 -21.66 -11.22 27.88
N GLU A 185 -21.06 -10.72 28.95
CA GLU A 185 -19.98 -9.73 28.86
C GLU A 185 -18.62 -10.40 28.59
N HIS A 186 -17.90 -9.81 27.64
CA HIS A 186 -16.51 -10.11 27.33
C HIS A 186 -15.70 -8.83 27.55
N THR A 187 -14.63 -8.91 28.34
CA THR A 187 -13.80 -7.76 28.73
C THR A 187 -12.38 -7.94 28.26
N SER A 188 -11.86 -6.96 27.50
CA SER A 188 -10.46 -6.89 27.07
C SER A 188 -9.65 -5.91 27.90
N GLY A 189 -10.27 -4.83 28.36
CA GLY A 189 -9.59 -3.68 28.97
C GLY A 189 -8.83 -2.79 27.95
N TYR A 190 -8.94 -3.04 26.65
CA TYR A 190 -8.28 -2.22 25.63
C TYR A 190 -9.06 -0.96 25.30
N HIS A 191 -8.36 0.17 25.18
CA HIS A 191 -8.90 1.48 24.82
C HIS A 191 -8.00 2.17 23.78
N PHE A 192 -7.72 1.45 22.69
CA PHE A 192 -6.92 1.99 21.60
C PHE A 192 -7.70 3.02 20.77
N SER A 193 -6.99 3.99 20.20
CA SER A 193 -7.54 4.90 19.20
C SER A 193 -7.54 4.22 17.83
N VAL A 194 -8.73 4.01 17.26
CA VAL A 194 -8.93 3.44 15.92
C VAL A 194 -9.81 4.42 15.13
N PRO A 195 -9.20 5.45 14.49
CA PRO A 195 -9.96 6.49 13.83
C PRO A 195 -10.65 6.05 12.53
N TYR A 196 -10.14 4.99 11.88
CA TYR A 196 -10.67 4.48 10.62
C TYR A 196 -10.94 2.98 10.69
N TRP A 197 -12.10 2.58 10.16
CA TRP A 197 -12.46 1.19 9.92
C TRP A 197 -12.73 0.98 8.43
N GLU A 198 -12.04 0.05 7.82
CA GLU A 198 -12.30 -0.36 6.45
C GLU A 198 -13.18 -1.62 6.41
N VAL A 199 -14.17 -1.60 5.50
CA VAL A 199 -15.16 -2.66 5.43
C VAL A 199 -14.76 -3.67 4.37
N LEU A 200 -14.10 -4.73 4.80
CA LEU A 200 -13.58 -5.84 4.01
C LEU A 200 -12.45 -5.46 3.04
N ASN A 201 -11.83 -6.50 2.49
CA ASN A 201 -10.78 -6.43 1.48
C ASN A 201 -11.26 -7.04 0.17
N GLU A 202 -10.82 -6.48 -0.95
CA GLU A 202 -11.02 -7.00 -2.32
C GLU A 202 -12.42 -7.61 -2.57
N VAL A 203 -13.43 -6.82 -2.23
CA VAL A 203 -14.83 -7.26 -2.20
C VAL A 203 -15.36 -7.73 -3.55
N ASP A 204 -14.77 -7.26 -4.63
CA ASP A 204 -15.03 -7.64 -6.01
C ASP A 204 -14.35 -8.95 -6.44
N PHE A 205 -13.38 -9.42 -5.65
CA PHE A 205 -12.58 -10.62 -5.91
C PHE A 205 -12.75 -11.68 -4.81
N GLU A 206 -12.31 -11.37 -3.57
CA GLU A 206 -12.31 -12.35 -2.47
C GLU A 206 -13.71 -12.72 -2.00
N HIS A 207 -14.65 -11.79 -2.03
CA HIS A 207 -15.98 -11.96 -1.47
C HIS A 207 -17.08 -12.13 -2.51
N GLY A 208 -16.74 -12.06 -3.81
CA GLY A 208 -17.70 -12.23 -4.90
C GLY A 208 -18.91 -11.29 -4.82
N GLN A 209 -18.73 -10.10 -4.24
CA GLN A 209 -19.82 -9.13 -4.07
C GLN A 209 -20.14 -8.41 -5.39
N THR A 210 -21.36 -7.90 -5.46
CA THR A 210 -21.75 -6.89 -6.45
C THR A 210 -21.75 -5.51 -5.80
N PRO A 211 -21.72 -4.40 -6.57
CA PRO A 211 -21.85 -3.06 -5.99
C PRO A 211 -23.07 -2.91 -5.07
N GLN A 212 -24.19 -3.54 -5.43
CA GLN A 212 -25.44 -3.48 -4.66
C GLN A 212 -25.39 -4.26 -3.36
N SER A 213 -24.86 -5.49 -3.39
CA SER A 213 -24.75 -6.31 -2.18
C SER A 213 -23.71 -5.74 -1.22
N TYR A 214 -22.57 -5.29 -1.75
CA TYR A 214 -21.52 -4.65 -0.95
C TYR A 214 -22.02 -3.37 -0.27
N THR A 215 -22.74 -2.50 -0.98
CA THR A 215 -23.29 -1.26 -0.39
C THR A 215 -24.21 -1.56 0.79
N LYS A 216 -25.05 -2.60 0.69
CA LYS A 216 -25.91 -3.04 1.81
C LYS A 216 -25.08 -3.56 3.01
N LEU A 217 -24.04 -4.33 2.74
CA LEU A 217 -23.13 -4.83 3.77
C LEU A 217 -22.38 -3.69 4.43
N TYR A 218 -21.82 -2.76 3.64
CA TYR A 218 -21.15 -1.55 4.15
C TYR A 218 -22.07 -0.77 5.07
N ASP A 219 -23.31 -0.49 4.65
CA ASP A 219 -24.28 0.23 5.44
C ASP A 219 -24.63 -0.45 6.77
N ALA A 220 -24.68 -1.79 6.78
CA ALA A 220 -24.94 -2.56 7.98
C ALA A 220 -23.76 -2.50 8.97
N VAL A 221 -22.53 -2.68 8.49
CA VAL A 221 -21.30 -2.62 9.30
C VAL A 221 -21.14 -1.20 9.87
N VAL A 222 -21.17 -0.19 9.01
CA VAL A 222 -21.04 1.23 9.39
C VAL A 222 -22.12 1.62 10.39
N GLY A 223 -23.38 1.27 10.12
CA GLY A 223 -24.50 1.56 11.02
C GLY A 223 -24.35 0.91 12.39
N SER A 224 -23.75 -0.28 12.47
CA SER A 224 -23.51 -0.98 13.74
C SER A 224 -22.32 -0.41 14.51
N ILE A 225 -21.20 -0.12 13.86
CA ILE A 225 -20.03 0.48 14.52
C ILE A 225 -20.36 1.91 15.02
N ARG A 226 -21.08 2.71 14.25
CA ARG A 226 -21.48 4.07 14.67
C ARG A 226 -22.34 4.13 15.92
N LYS A 227 -23.07 3.07 16.25
CA LYS A 227 -23.81 3.00 17.52
C LYS A 227 -22.88 2.97 18.74
N VAL A 228 -21.68 2.44 18.58
CA VAL A 228 -20.68 2.33 19.67
C VAL A 228 -19.58 3.40 19.56
N SER A 229 -19.38 3.99 18.37
CA SER A 229 -18.37 5.03 18.10
C SER A 229 -18.83 5.94 16.95
N PRO A 230 -19.63 6.99 17.23
CA PRO A 230 -20.14 7.91 16.21
C PRO A 230 -19.04 8.68 15.47
N GLU A 231 -17.88 8.84 16.08
CA GLU A 231 -16.72 9.58 15.57
C GLU A 231 -15.85 8.78 14.58
N THR A 232 -16.01 7.46 14.52
CA THR A 232 -15.24 6.58 13.62
C THR A 232 -15.55 6.94 12.18
N LYS A 233 -14.49 7.03 11.37
CA LYS A 233 -14.56 7.22 9.93
C LYS A 233 -14.43 5.88 9.22
N PHE A 234 -14.99 5.81 8.01
CA PHE A 234 -15.08 4.56 7.29
C PHE A 234 -14.42 4.63 5.92
N VAL A 235 -13.76 3.51 5.58
CA VAL A 235 -13.17 3.28 4.26
C VAL A 235 -13.96 2.16 3.59
N GLY A 236 -14.26 2.32 2.33
CA GLY A 236 -15.05 1.35 1.58
C GLY A 236 -14.42 0.95 0.27
N MET A 237 -14.83 -0.22 -0.17
CA MET A 237 -14.56 -0.93 -1.41
C MET A 237 -13.29 -1.78 -1.38
N ALA A 238 -12.09 -1.22 -1.16
CA ALA A 238 -10.82 -1.95 -1.26
C ALA A 238 -10.79 -2.86 -2.51
N LEU A 239 -11.09 -2.29 -3.70
CA LEU A 239 -11.25 -3.07 -4.93
C LEU A 239 -9.91 -3.62 -5.42
N ALA A 240 -9.88 -4.92 -5.74
CA ALA A 240 -8.75 -5.56 -6.42
C ALA A 240 -8.61 -5.04 -7.86
N PHE A 241 -9.75 -4.79 -8.54
CA PHE A 241 -9.83 -4.42 -9.95
C PHE A 241 -10.54 -3.06 -10.13
N PRO A 242 -9.81 -1.92 -10.06
CA PRO A 242 -10.40 -0.60 -10.13
C PRO A 242 -10.87 -0.20 -11.56
N ASP A 243 -10.62 -1.01 -12.56
CA ASP A 243 -11.03 -0.82 -13.96
C ASP A 243 -12.55 -1.01 -14.19
N ARG A 244 -13.34 -1.17 -13.13
CA ARG A 244 -14.79 -1.40 -13.14
C ARG A 244 -15.55 -0.16 -12.66
N PRO A 245 -15.87 0.80 -13.53
CA PRO A 245 -16.47 2.08 -13.14
C PRO A 245 -17.83 1.95 -12.46
N GLU A 246 -18.59 0.88 -12.73
CA GLU A 246 -19.90 0.62 -12.13
C GLU A 246 -19.84 0.49 -10.59
N TRP A 247 -18.70 0.07 -10.03
CA TRP A 247 -18.50 0.05 -8.58
C TRP A 247 -18.51 1.45 -7.99
N PHE A 248 -17.76 2.36 -8.60
CA PHE A 248 -17.64 3.75 -8.16
C PHE A 248 -18.92 4.52 -8.40
N GLU A 249 -19.56 4.33 -9.57
CA GLU A 249 -20.84 4.97 -9.92
C GLU A 249 -21.94 4.57 -8.94
N TYR A 250 -21.99 3.31 -8.51
CA TYR A 250 -23.00 2.85 -7.59
C TYR A 250 -22.71 3.27 -6.14
N PHE A 251 -21.51 2.94 -5.64
CA PHE A 251 -21.14 3.14 -4.24
C PHE A 251 -21.02 4.63 -3.86
N LEU A 252 -20.47 5.47 -4.73
CA LEU A 252 -20.31 6.89 -4.45
C LEU A 252 -21.62 7.69 -4.56
N ASN A 253 -22.70 7.08 -5.01
CA ASN A 253 -24.01 7.74 -5.06
C ASN A 253 -24.74 7.63 -3.71
N PRO A 254 -24.89 8.74 -2.95
CA PRO A 254 -25.52 8.71 -1.62
C PRO A 254 -26.96 8.17 -1.64
N ALA A 255 -27.64 8.22 -2.78
CA ALA A 255 -29.01 7.69 -2.90
C ALA A 255 -29.07 6.15 -2.80
N ASN A 256 -27.96 5.46 -3.01
CA ASN A 256 -27.87 4.00 -2.91
C ASN A 256 -27.57 3.51 -1.48
N HIS A 257 -27.29 4.42 -0.55
CA HIS A 257 -27.02 4.13 0.85
C HIS A 257 -28.24 4.40 1.75
N LYS A 258 -28.26 3.76 2.91
CA LYS A 258 -29.20 4.13 3.96
C LYS A 258 -28.92 5.57 4.41
N ALA A 259 -29.98 6.30 4.74
CA ALA A 259 -29.86 7.69 5.20
C ALA A 259 -28.92 7.82 6.40
N GLY A 260 -27.98 8.76 6.31
CA GLY A 260 -27.02 9.07 7.38
C GLY A 260 -25.78 8.17 7.42
N ILE A 261 -25.59 7.26 6.47
CA ILE A 261 -24.32 6.52 6.32
C ILE A 261 -23.26 7.45 5.69
N PRO A 262 -22.10 7.63 6.34
CA PRO A 262 -21.02 8.45 5.79
C PRO A 262 -20.27 7.72 4.66
N LEU A 263 -19.77 8.52 3.72
CA LEU A 263 -18.82 8.11 2.70
C LEU A 263 -17.52 8.89 2.93
N ASP A 264 -16.74 8.49 3.94
CA ASP A 264 -15.57 9.25 4.35
C ASP A 264 -14.39 9.06 3.39
N MET A 265 -14.14 7.81 2.94
CA MET A 265 -13.03 7.44 2.08
C MET A 265 -13.37 6.20 1.25
N ILE A 266 -12.86 6.15 0.03
CA ILE A 266 -12.85 4.96 -0.83
C ILE A 266 -11.43 4.43 -0.99
N SER A 267 -11.32 3.12 -1.22
CA SER A 267 -10.04 2.44 -1.42
C SER A 267 -10.06 1.50 -2.63
N TYR A 268 -8.90 1.30 -3.22
CA TYR A 268 -8.63 0.35 -4.29
C TYR A 268 -7.12 0.10 -4.42
N HIS A 269 -6.75 -0.94 -5.14
CA HIS A 269 -5.42 -1.53 -5.17
C HIS A 269 -4.74 -1.39 -6.53
N PHE A 270 -3.41 -1.48 -6.52
CA PHE A 270 -2.59 -1.60 -7.71
C PHE A 270 -1.37 -2.48 -7.48
N TYR A 271 -1.27 -3.53 -8.27
CA TYR A 271 -0.06 -4.34 -8.35
C TYR A 271 0.44 -4.44 -9.79
N ALA A 272 1.67 -4.00 -10.01
CA ALA A 272 2.37 -4.30 -11.26
C ALA A 272 2.75 -5.79 -11.28
N ASN A 273 2.42 -6.48 -12.35
CA ASN A 273 2.69 -7.90 -12.50
C ASN A 273 3.88 -8.12 -13.44
N GLY A 274 4.84 -8.90 -12.99
CA GLY A 274 6.02 -9.26 -13.76
C GLY A 274 6.36 -10.73 -13.62
N SER A 275 7.44 -11.15 -14.27
CA SER A 275 7.98 -12.50 -14.15
C SER A 275 9.42 -12.43 -13.71
N ILE A 276 9.83 -13.34 -12.81
CA ILE A 276 11.21 -13.46 -12.34
C ILE A 276 12.19 -13.76 -13.49
N GLN A 277 11.72 -14.39 -14.59
CA GLN A 277 12.54 -14.67 -15.77
C GLN A 277 12.82 -13.43 -16.63
N GLN A 278 12.07 -12.34 -16.46
CA GLN A 278 12.27 -11.12 -17.26
C GLN A 278 13.59 -10.41 -16.93
N GLY A 279 14.07 -10.50 -15.70
CA GLY A 279 15.18 -9.66 -15.23
C GLY A 279 14.79 -8.16 -15.14
N SER A 280 15.56 -7.39 -14.41
CA SER A 280 15.26 -5.96 -14.16
C SER A 280 15.24 -5.11 -15.43
N ALA A 281 16.04 -5.47 -16.43
CA ALA A 281 16.11 -4.79 -17.73
C ALA A 281 14.79 -4.79 -18.51
N VAL A 282 13.92 -5.78 -18.28
CA VAL A 282 12.59 -5.90 -18.90
C VAL A 282 11.51 -5.51 -17.92
N MET A 283 11.60 -5.95 -16.66
CA MET A 283 10.60 -5.61 -15.62
C MET A 283 10.38 -4.10 -15.46
N GLN A 284 11.44 -3.27 -15.64
CA GLN A 284 11.30 -1.82 -15.60
C GLN A 284 10.22 -1.31 -16.57
N TYR A 285 10.22 -1.80 -17.82
CA TYR A 285 9.21 -1.38 -18.81
C TYR A 285 7.84 -1.89 -18.43
N THR A 286 7.73 -3.15 -18.03
CA THR A 286 6.45 -3.76 -17.60
C THR A 286 5.84 -2.98 -16.44
N PHE A 287 6.61 -2.70 -15.40
CA PHE A 287 6.07 -2.05 -14.18
C PHE A 287 5.68 -0.59 -14.42
N PHE A 288 6.53 0.18 -15.11
CA PHE A 288 6.22 1.58 -15.37
C PHE A 288 5.10 1.78 -16.40
N ASP A 289 4.96 0.90 -17.40
CA ASP A 289 3.86 0.94 -18.35
C ASP A 289 2.51 0.61 -17.66
N GLN A 290 2.48 -0.41 -16.82
CA GLN A 290 1.30 -0.73 -16.02
C GLN A 290 0.95 0.40 -15.03
N ALA A 291 1.95 1.04 -14.43
CA ALA A 291 1.75 2.21 -13.58
C ALA A 291 1.12 3.38 -14.35
N ASP A 292 1.57 3.64 -15.58
CA ASP A 292 0.96 4.67 -16.46
C ASP A 292 -0.50 4.34 -16.79
N GLY A 293 -0.82 3.08 -17.03
CA GLY A 293 -2.19 2.59 -17.19
C GLY A 293 -3.05 2.88 -15.97
N PHE A 294 -2.58 2.46 -14.80
CA PHE A 294 -3.26 2.69 -13.53
C PHE A 294 -3.50 4.18 -13.23
N LEU A 295 -2.52 5.04 -13.45
CA LEU A 295 -2.69 6.48 -13.22
C LEU A 295 -3.77 7.11 -14.13
N LYS A 296 -4.00 6.55 -15.33
CA LYS A 296 -5.13 6.96 -16.20
C LYS A 296 -6.47 6.51 -15.62
N GLU A 297 -6.54 5.30 -15.07
CA GLU A 297 -7.72 4.78 -14.36
C GLU A 297 -8.06 5.63 -13.14
N VAL A 298 -7.06 5.93 -12.29
CA VAL A 298 -7.24 6.81 -11.12
C VAL A 298 -7.80 8.17 -11.52
N LYS A 299 -7.29 8.77 -12.60
CA LYS A 299 -7.83 10.05 -13.11
C LYS A 299 -9.31 9.94 -13.48
N PHE A 300 -9.72 8.81 -14.04
CA PHE A 300 -11.11 8.57 -14.39
C PHE A 300 -11.96 8.36 -13.12
N ILE A 301 -11.52 7.54 -12.18
CA ILE A 301 -12.18 7.31 -10.88
C ILE A 301 -12.38 8.63 -10.14
N GLU A 302 -11.36 9.47 -10.07
CA GLU A 302 -11.44 10.79 -9.43
C GLU A 302 -12.47 11.71 -10.11
N SER A 303 -12.73 11.57 -11.42
CA SER A 303 -13.79 12.30 -12.08
C SER A 303 -15.20 11.85 -11.63
N ILE A 304 -15.39 10.56 -11.42
CA ILE A 304 -16.64 9.98 -10.86
C ILE A 304 -16.81 10.45 -9.41
N ARG A 305 -15.78 10.30 -8.57
CA ARG A 305 -15.83 10.72 -7.16
C ARG A 305 -16.18 12.20 -7.00
N LYS A 306 -15.49 13.08 -7.75
CA LYS A 306 -15.74 14.52 -7.69
C LYS A 306 -17.17 14.91 -8.11
N ARG A 307 -17.78 14.14 -8.99
CA ARG A 307 -19.15 14.35 -9.44
C ARG A 307 -20.19 13.86 -8.44
N LEU A 308 -19.99 12.67 -7.84
CA LEU A 308 -20.99 12.01 -7.01
C LEU A 308 -20.81 12.31 -5.51
N SER A 309 -19.58 12.35 -5.01
CA SER A 309 -19.25 12.52 -3.60
C SER A 309 -17.94 13.32 -3.43
N PRO A 310 -17.95 14.64 -3.69
CA PRO A 310 -16.73 15.46 -3.73
C PRO A 310 -15.99 15.56 -2.41
N SER A 311 -16.67 15.34 -1.28
CA SER A 311 -16.09 15.35 0.07
C SER A 311 -15.40 14.03 0.44
N THR A 312 -15.74 12.92 -0.22
CA THR A 312 -15.13 11.61 0.01
C THR A 312 -13.65 11.66 -0.34
N LYS A 313 -12.79 11.17 0.54
CA LYS A 313 -11.36 11.01 0.30
C LYS A 313 -11.07 9.75 -0.50
N THR A 314 -9.84 9.65 -1.02
CA THR A 314 -9.37 8.46 -1.72
C THR A 314 -8.09 7.94 -1.09
N THR A 315 -8.03 6.64 -0.85
CA THR A 315 -6.79 5.93 -0.56
C THR A 315 -6.51 4.88 -1.63
N VAL A 316 -5.25 4.79 -2.08
CA VAL A 316 -4.73 3.62 -2.77
C VAL A 316 -3.85 2.94 -1.73
N ASP A 317 -4.38 1.95 -1.05
CA ASP A 317 -3.81 1.41 0.18
C ASP A 317 -3.09 0.08 0.00
N GLU A 318 -3.07 -0.43 -1.22
CA GLU A 318 -2.19 -1.50 -1.66
C GLU A 318 -1.52 -1.13 -2.99
N ILE A 319 -0.27 -0.70 -2.91
CA ILE A 319 0.55 -0.45 -4.08
C ILE A 319 1.78 -1.35 -4.01
N GLY A 320 2.04 -2.11 -5.06
CA GLY A 320 3.21 -2.96 -5.10
C GLY A 320 3.47 -3.57 -6.45
N SER A 321 4.28 -4.61 -6.43
CA SER A 321 4.48 -5.51 -7.57
C SER A 321 4.41 -6.95 -7.10
N ILE A 322 3.75 -7.80 -7.88
CA ILE A 322 3.62 -9.24 -7.62
C ILE A 322 4.26 -9.99 -8.78
N LEU A 323 5.20 -10.89 -8.45
CA LEU A 323 5.77 -11.78 -9.45
C LEU A 323 4.80 -12.94 -9.71
N SER A 324 4.66 -13.35 -10.96
CA SER A 324 3.75 -14.43 -11.36
C SER A 324 4.08 -15.79 -10.73
N SER A 325 5.29 -15.95 -10.20
CA SER A 325 5.75 -17.15 -9.48
C SER A 325 5.44 -17.13 -7.98
N ASP A 326 4.92 -16.01 -7.46
CA ASP A 326 4.58 -15.90 -6.04
C ASP A 326 3.55 -16.97 -5.64
N ASN A 327 3.76 -17.58 -4.48
CA ASN A 327 2.96 -18.68 -3.93
C ASN A 327 3.01 -20.02 -4.71
N ASN A 328 3.59 -20.06 -5.90
CA ASN A 328 3.70 -21.28 -6.71
C ASN A 328 5.06 -21.99 -6.54
N ASP A 329 6.11 -21.24 -6.18
CA ASP A 329 7.45 -21.76 -5.95
C ASP A 329 8.01 -21.18 -4.64
N ASN A 330 7.87 -21.94 -3.55
CA ASN A 330 8.38 -21.58 -2.22
C ASN A 330 9.91 -21.45 -2.16
N ASN A 331 10.63 -21.89 -3.18
CA ASN A 331 12.08 -21.82 -3.27
C ASN A 331 12.54 -20.73 -4.25
N ALA A 332 11.62 -19.97 -4.87
CA ALA A 332 11.99 -18.92 -5.80
C ALA A 332 12.85 -17.86 -5.11
N VAL A 333 14.04 -17.66 -5.64
CA VAL A 333 14.95 -16.60 -5.18
C VAL A 333 14.58 -15.31 -5.90
N ILE A 334 14.13 -14.30 -5.13
CA ILE A 334 13.86 -12.99 -5.66
C ILE A 334 15.20 -12.26 -5.85
N PRO A 335 15.51 -11.81 -7.09
CA PRO A 335 16.77 -11.09 -7.36
C PRO A 335 16.87 -9.81 -6.52
N ALA A 336 18.06 -9.49 -6.05
CA ALA A 336 18.28 -8.32 -5.19
C ALA A 336 17.88 -6.99 -5.86
N ASP A 337 18.10 -6.85 -7.16
CA ASP A 337 17.74 -5.66 -7.94
C ASP A 337 16.23 -5.51 -8.16
N TYR A 338 15.43 -6.58 -7.99
CA TYR A 338 13.97 -6.52 -8.00
C TYR A 338 13.43 -5.52 -6.96
N TRP A 339 14.00 -5.48 -5.76
CA TRP A 339 13.55 -4.56 -4.71
C TRP A 339 13.71 -3.09 -5.10
N ASN A 340 14.75 -2.79 -5.90
CA ASN A 340 14.94 -1.43 -6.44
C ASN A 340 13.95 -1.12 -7.56
N VAL A 341 13.64 -2.08 -8.45
CA VAL A 341 12.59 -1.91 -9.48
C VAL A 341 11.25 -1.62 -8.82
N SER A 342 10.87 -2.44 -7.83
CA SER A 342 9.62 -2.30 -7.09
C SER A 342 9.54 -0.98 -6.30
N GLY A 343 10.62 -0.61 -5.60
CA GLY A 343 10.70 0.66 -4.87
C GLY A 343 10.63 1.89 -5.80
N ALA A 344 11.34 1.86 -6.92
CA ALA A 344 11.26 2.93 -7.93
C ALA A 344 9.86 3.01 -8.56
N GLY A 345 9.21 1.86 -8.79
CA GLY A 345 7.81 1.76 -9.23
C GLY A 345 6.86 2.40 -8.24
N TYR A 346 6.99 2.10 -6.94
CA TYR A 346 6.20 2.75 -5.90
C TYR A 346 6.41 4.28 -5.88
N ALA A 347 7.66 4.75 -5.90
CA ALA A 347 7.95 6.19 -5.91
C ALA A 347 7.33 6.90 -7.12
N TYR A 348 7.32 6.24 -8.28
CA TYR A 348 6.71 6.75 -9.50
C TYR A 348 5.19 6.86 -9.39
N VAL A 349 4.53 5.79 -8.92
CA VAL A 349 3.07 5.77 -8.68
C VAL A 349 2.72 6.81 -7.61
N TYR A 350 3.46 6.86 -6.50
CA TYR A 350 3.29 7.87 -5.46
C TYR A 350 3.24 9.28 -6.05
N LEU A 351 4.24 9.63 -6.85
CA LEU A 351 4.31 10.96 -7.45
C LEU A 351 3.13 11.24 -8.40
N GLY A 352 2.72 10.26 -9.18
CA GLY A 352 1.54 10.34 -10.05
C GLY A 352 0.26 10.59 -9.25
N LEU A 353 0.07 9.85 -8.16
CA LEU A 353 -1.09 9.95 -7.27
C LEU A 353 -1.13 11.29 -6.51
N VAL A 354 0.03 11.79 -6.05
CA VAL A 354 0.13 13.14 -5.46
C VAL A 354 -0.37 14.20 -6.43
N ARG A 355 0.05 14.12 -7.71
CA ARG A 355 -0.39 15.05 -8.76
C ARG A 355 -1.89 14.96 -9.06
N LEU A 356 -2.51 13.79 -8.86
CA LEU A 356 -3.95 13.57 -8.99
C LEU A 356 -4.73 13.99 -7.73
N GLY A 357 -4.04 14.29 -6.62
CA GLY A 357 -4.64 14.74 -5.36
C GLY A 357 -5.22 13.62 -4.52
N ILE A 358 -4.66 12.41 -4.58
CA ILE A 358 -5.02 11.29 -3.71
C ILE A 358 -4.59 11.57 -2.26
N ASP A 359 -5.42 11.22 -1.29
CA ASP A 359 -5.19 11.58 0.12
C ASP A 359 -4.23 10.63 0.84
N VAL A 360 -4.32 9.32 0.58
CA VAL A 360 -3.48 8.30 1.23
C VAL A 360 -2.91 7.35 0.18
N ILE A 361 -1.60 7.07 0.28
CA ILE A 361 -0.86 6.27 -0.71
C ILE A 361 -0.04 5.22 0.04
N GLY A 362 -0.56 3.99 0.08
CA GLY A 362 -0.04 2.90 0.88
C GLY A 362 0.76 1.88 0.08
N GLU A 363 1.99 1.61 0.49
CA GLU A 363 2.79 0.54 -0.07
C GLU A 363 2.41 -0.81 0.56
N SER A 364 2.18 -1.83 -0.22
CA SER A 364 1.93 -3.20 0.19
C SER A 364 3.23 -4.00 0.11
N GLN A 365 3.59 -4.77 1.09
CA GLN A 365 3.15 -4.88 2.48
C GLN A 365 4.38 -4.98 3.39
N LEU A 366 4.23 -4.78 4.70
CA LEU A 366 5.36 -4.82 5.63
C LEU A 366 6.14 -6.15 5.51
N THR A 367 5.44 -7.28 5.57
CA THR A 367 6.06 -8.61 5.48
C THR A 367 5.21 -9.54 4.63
N GLY A 368 5.76 -9.98 3.50
CA GLY A 368 5.32 -11.13 2.73
C GLY A 368 6.29 -12.31 2.98
N TYR A 369 5.91 -13.52 2.61
CA TYR A 369 6.78 -14.69 2.75
C TYR A 369 6.31 -15.82 1.79
N PRO A 370 7.04 -16.93 1.62
CA PRO A 370 6.83 -17.88 0.52
C PRO A 370 5.41 -18.40 0.29
N THR A 371 4.54 -18.41 1.29
CA THR A 371 3.12 -18.83 1.11
C THR A 371 2.16 -17.66 1.03
N GLN A 372 2.67 -16.41 1.04
CA GLN A 372 1.86 -15.20 1.01
C GLN A 372 2.60 -14.06 0.29
N PHE A 373 2.67 -14.13 -1.02
CA PHE A 373 3.24 -13.09 -1.89
C PHE A 373 4.60 -12.56 -1.44
N PRO A 374 5.67 -13.38 -1.48
CA PRO A 374 7.00 -12.97 -1.01
C PRO A 374 7.55 -11.73 -1.72
N SER A 375 7.19 -11.49 -2.99
CA SER A 375 7.68 -10.35 -3.77
C SER A 375 7.12 -8.99 -3.33
N VAL A 376 6.06 -8.95 -2.53
CA VAL A 376 5.54 -7.68 -1.98
C VAL A 376 6.16 -7.29 -0.64
N SER A 377 7.06 -8.10 -0.09
CA SER A 377 7.65 -7.86 1.24
C SER A 377 8.56 -6.63 1.27
N MET A 378 8.43 -5.80 2.30
CA MET A 378 9.39 -4.73 2.61
C MET A 378 10.43 -5.18 3.65
N ILE A 379 10.11 -6.19 4.46
CA ILE A 379 11.01 -6.80 5.45
C ILE A 379 11.36 -8.21 4.98
N ASN A 380 12.63 -8.53 4.96
CA ASN A 380 13.08 -9.88 4.64
C ASN A 380 12.57 -10.87 5.69
N TRP A 381 11.73 -11.82 5.28
CA TRP A 381 11.05 -12.78 6.16
C TRP A 381 11.97 -13.77 6.87
N MET A 382 13.25 -13.86 6.47
CA MET A 382 14.24 -14.72 7.13
C MET A 382 15.13 -13.94 8.12
N THR A 383 15.47 -12.71 7.79
CA THR A 383 16.47 -11.92 8.52
C THR A 383 15.88 -10.74 9.30
N GLY A 384 14.64 -10.35 9.03
CA GLY A 384 14.02 -9.15 9.63
C GLY A 384 14.58 -7.83 9.10
N LYS A 385 15.48 -7.85 8.12
CA LYS A 385 16.07 -6.62 7.57
C LYS A 385 15.14 -5.96 6.56
N PRO A 386 14.99 -4.62 6.60
CA PRO A 386 14.33 -3.87 5.55
C PRO A 386 15.05 -4.00 4.20
N ASN A 387 14.31 -3.99 3.09
CA ASN A 387 14.87 -3.94 1.73
C ASN A 387 14.68 -2.54 1.09
N ALA A 388 15.05 -2.38 -0.17
CA ALA A 388 14.98 -1.09 -0.87
C ALA A 388 13.56 -0.47 -0.89
N ARG A 389 12.48 -1.27 -0.91
CA ARG A 389 11.10 -0.78 -0.87
C ARG A 389 10.81 -0.02 0.43
N TYR A 390 11.16 -0.61 1.56
CA TYR A 390 11.04 0.05 2.87
C TYR A 390 11.80 1.37 2.91
N TRP A 391 13.04 1.38 2.41
CA TRP A 391 13.88 2.58 2.44
C TRP A 391 13.40 3.67 1.49
N VAL A 392 12.77 3.31 0.37
CA VAL A 392 12.12 4.27 -0.53
C VAL A 392 10.89 4.88 0.13
N LEU A 393 10.03 4.07 0.74
CA LEU A 393 8.88 4.59 1.50
C LEU A 393 9.35 5.54 2.61
N LYS A 394 10.35 5.13 3.41
CA LYS A 394 10.91 5.97 4.47
C LYS A 394 11.49 7.27 3.94
N LEU A 395 12.25 7.21 2.84
CA LEU A 395 12.80 8.39 2.20
C LEU A 395 11.72 9.39 1.78
N ILE A 396 10.64 8.90 1.19
CA ILE A 396 9.50 9.73 0.79
C ILE A 396 8.79 10.31 2.03
N HIS A 397 8.43 9.45 2.98
CA HIS A 397 7.69 9.83 4.19
C HIS A 397 8.44 10.89 5.03
N ASP A 398 9.75 10.73 5.20
CA ASP A 398 10.57 11.66 6.02
C ASP A 398 10.72 13.06 5.38
N ASN A 399 10.53 13.16 4.07
CA ASN A 399 10.81 14.37 3.31
C ASN A 399 9.59 15.07 2.70
N LEU A 400 8.51 14.34 2.41
CA LEU A 400 7.35 14.80 1.67
C LEU A 400 6.05 14.42 2.40
N GLY A 401 5.02 15.26 2.28
CA GLY A 401 3.75 14.97 2.94
C GLY A 401 2.62 15.93 2.62
N PRO A 402 1.52 15.81 3.37
CA PRO A 402 0.41 16.75 3.26
C PRO A 402 0.85 18.18 3.62
N GLY A 403 0.38 19.15 2.85
CA GLY A 403 0.71 20.58 3.01
C GLY A 403 1.87 21.04 2.15
N ASP A 404 2.68 20.15 1.57
CA ASP A 404 3.78 20.52 0.69
C ASP A 404 3.27 21.03 -0.66
N ALA A 405 3.83 22.17 -1.12
CA ALA A 405 3.45 22.73 -2.41
C ALA A 405 4.29 22.14 -3.54
N LEU A 406 3.66 21.46 -4.48
CA LEU A 406 4.28 21.05 -5.73
C LEU A 406 4.50 22.29 -6.59
N VAL A 407 5.73 22.51 -7.01
CA VAL A 407 6.08 23.64 -7.89
C VAL A 407 6.37 23.16 -9.31
N ASN A 408 6.30 24.08 -10.26
CA ASN A 408 6.50 23.75 -11.66
C ASN A 408 7.91 23.18 -11.88
N THR A 409 7.96 21.93 -12.33
CA THR A 409 9.20 21.16 -12.48
C THR A 409 9.22 20.50 -13.85
N ASN A 410 10.33 20.60 -14.55
CA ASN A 410 10.56 19.97 -15.83
C ASN A 410 11.92 19.26 -15.85
N ILE A 411 11.95 18.08 -16.48
CA ILE A 411 13.18 17.37 -16.83
C ILE A 411 13.32 17.42 -18.35
N VAL A 412 14.48 17.83 -18.81
CA VAL A 412 14.85 17.71 -20.23
C VAL A 412 15.71 16.45 -20.36
N GLY A 413 15.13 15.41 -20.95
CA GLY A 413 15.72 14.06 -21.10
C GLY A 413 14.69 12.96 -20.90
N ASP A 414 15.14 11.72 -21.17
CA ASP A 414 14.25 10.55 -21.20
C ASP A 414 14.57 9.55 -20.10
N GLY A 415 14.05 9.19 -19.18
CA GLY A 415 14.38 8.13 -18.20
C GLY A 415 14.40 8.61 -16.77
N LEU A 416 14.47 9.92 -16.54
CA LEU A 416 14.26 10.51 -15.23
C LEU A 416 12.87 11.09 -15.07
N VAL A 417 12.35 11.00 -13.85
CA VAL A 417 11.18 11.75 -13.40
C VAL A 417 11.57 12.55 -12.18
N ALA A 418 11.13 13.80 -12.11
CA ALA A 418 11.35 14.63 -10.93
C ALA A 418 10.14 15.49 -10.59
N GLN A 419 10.07 15.87 -9.34
CA GLN A 419 9.14 16.86 -8.82
C GLN A 419 9.77 17.63 -7.67
N ALA A 420 9.69 18.94 -7.76
CA ALA A 420 10.11 19.83 -6.70
C ALA A 420 8.92 20.21 -5.79
N PHE A 421 9.22 20.30 -4.51
CA PHE A 421 8.27 20.60 -3.44
C PHE A 421 8.82 21.74 -2.57
N ALA A 422 7.99 22.74 -2.33
CA ALA A 422 8.24 23.69 -1.25
C ALA A 422 7.56 23.15 0.01
N THR A 423 8.36 22.74 0.99
CA THR A 423 7.92 22.09 2.23
C THR A 423 8.16 23.00 3.43
N ALA A 424 7.55 22.66 4.57
CA ALA A 424 7.83 23.35 5.83
C ALA A 424 9.31 23.22 6.27
N LYS A 425 10.03 22.18 5.77
CA LYS A 425 11.44 21.88 6.08
C LYS A 425 12.41 22.40 5.01
N GLY A 426 11.95 23.24 4.07
CA GLY A 426 12.74 23.79 2.95
C GLY A 426 12.32 23.24 1.59
N LYS A 427 13.12 23.52 0.60
CA LYS A 427 12.89 23.08 -0.78
C LYS A 427 13.41 21.66 -0.97
N LYS A 428 12.61 20.79 -1.57
CA LYS A 428 12.95 19.38 -1.83
C LYS A 428 12.71 19.04 -3.28
N VAL A 429 13.52 18.14 -3.84
CA VAL A 429 13.29 17.57 -5.18
C VAL A 429 13.37 16.06 -5.08
N LEU A 430 12.25 15.40 -5.32
CA LEU A 430 12.21 13.95 -5.54
C LEU A 430 12.66 13.66 -6.97
N VAL A 431 13.62 12.76 -7.15
CA VAL A 431 14.13 12.30 -8.46
C VAL A 431 14.08 10.79 -8.52
N ILE A 432 13.65 10.24 -9.66
CA ILE A 432 13.46 8.81 -9.89
C ILE A 432 14.12 8.45 -11.22
N ASN A 433 15.09 7.55 -11.20
CA ASN A 433 15.60 6.93 -12.41
C ASN A 433 14.75 5.70 -12.76
N ARG A 434 13.94 5.79 -13.82
CA ARG A 434 13.07 4.70 -14.28
C ARG A 434 13.79 3.66 -15.14
N SER A 435 15.09 3.80 -15.33
CA SER A 435 15.83 2.93 -16.24
C SER A 435 16.86 2.07 -15.51
N ASN A 436 17.25 0.97 -16.15
CA ASN A 436 18.34 0.12 -15.69
C ASN A 436 19.73 0.64 -16.10
N LYS A 437 19.84 1.94 -16.44
CA LYS A 437 21.11 2.59 -16.80
C LYS A 437 21.39 3.75 -15.87
N PRO A 438 22.66 4.06 -15.57
CA PRO A 438 23.00 5.27 -14.86
C PRO A 438 22.69 6.50 -15.73
N ILE A 439 22.15 7.55 -15.10
CA ILE A 439 21.82 8.81 -15.77
C ILE A 439 22.45 9.97 -14.99
N THR A 440 23.15 10.86 -15.69
CA THR A 440 23.66 12.09 -15.10
C THR A 440 22.57 13.17 -15.17
N LEU A 441 22.15 13.67 -14.02
CA LEU A 441 21.23 14.81 -13.91
C LEU A 441 22.05 16.07 -13.71
N ALA A 442 22.02 16.97 -14.68
CA ALA A 442 22.58 18.31 -14.54
C ALA A 442 21.67 19.16 -13.65
N LEU A 443 22.26 19.80 -12.67
CA LEU A 443 21.56 20.63 -11.69
C LEU A 443 21.99 22.11 -11.82
N PRO A 444 21.05 23.07 -11.63
CA PRO A 444 21.38 24.50 -11.54
C PRO A 444 22.42 24.78 -10.45
N ARG A 445 23.15 25.91 -10.57
CA ARG A 445 24.21 26.27 -9.62
C ARG A 445 23.75 26.40 -8.17
N GLU A 446 22.50 26.74 -7.95
CA GLU A 446 21.90 26.85 -6.62
C GLU A 446 21.87 25.55 -5.84
N TYR A 447 21.98 24.39 -6.53
CA TYR A 447 22.05 23.06 -5.90
C TYR A 447 23.47 22.69 -5.45
N GLN A 448 24.49 23.48 -5.77
CA GLN A 448 25.85 23.20 -5.34
C GLN A 448 25.95 23.19 -3.82
N GLY A 449 26.46 22.09 -3.26
CA GLY A 449 26.52 21.87 -1.81
C GLY A 449 25.21 21.39 -1.18
N ALA A 450 24.13 21.24 -1.96
CA ALA A 450 22.88 20.68 -1.48
C ALA A 450 23.07 19.22 -0.99
N LYS A 451 22.42 18.89 0.14
CA LYS A 451 22.40 17.52 0.64
C LYS A 451 21.40 16.69 -0.15
N TRP A 452 21.70 15.44 -0.38
CA TRP A 452 20.77 14.51 -0.97
C TRP A 452 20.89 13.12 -0.35
N ASN A 453 19.79 12.40 -0.32
CA ASN A 453 19.73 11.02 0.10
C ASN A 453 19.20 10.17 -1.05
N VAL A 454 19.72 8.95 -1.20
CA VAL A 454 19.37 8.08 -2.33
C VAL A 454 19.29 6.62 -1.89
N VAL A 455 18.28 5.93 -2.38
CA VAL A 455 18.16 4.46 -2.37
C VAL A 455 18.41 3.98 -3.79
N ASP A 456 19.40 3.12 -3.97
CA ASP A 456 19.78 2.53 -5.25
C ASP A 456 20.36 1.11 -5.05
N PRO A 457 20.71 0.35 -6.10
CA PRO A 457 21.25 -1.00 -5.94
C PRO A 457 22.49 -1.12 -5.05
N SER A 458 23.24 -0.03 -4.86
CA SER A 458 24.42 -0.06 -3.96
C SER A 458 24.09 0.10 -2.49
N THR A 459 22.88 0.55 -2.14
CA THR A 459 22.44 0.61 -0.73
C THR A 459 22.02 -0.77 -0.21
N GLY A 460 21.59 -1.67 -1.08
CA GLY A 460 21.13 -3.01 -0.70
C GLY A 460 20.01 -2.94 0.34
N ASP A 461 20.21 -3.61 1.46
CA ASP A 461 19.27 -3.63 2.61
C ASP A 461 19.51 -2.49 3.62
N ASN A 462 20.33 -1.51 3.29
CA ASN A 462 20.68 -0.42 4.20
C ASN A 462 19.88 0.84 3.92
N GLU A 463 19.94 1.77 4.87
CA GLU A 463 19.35 3.11 4.78
C GLU A 463 19.82 3.86 3.52
N ALA A 464 19.02 4.86 3.13
CA ALA A 464 19.38 5.75 2.03
C ALA A 464 20.78 6.34 2.23
N ALA A 465 21.62 6.23 1.21
CA ALA A 465 22.96 6.80 1.24
C ALA A 465 22.88 8.32 1.19
N ALA A 466 23.63 8.99 2.06
CA ALA A 466 23.74 10.43 2.08
C ALA A 466 24.87 10.92 1.17
N GLY A 467 24.63 12.04 0.47
CA GLY A 467 25.62 12.67 -0.39
C GLY A 467 25.48 14.19 -0.40
N VAL A 468 26.43 14.84 -1.06
CA VAL A 468 26.42 16.28 -1.31
C VAL A 468 26.58 16.50 -2.81
N VAL A 469 25.76 17.37 -3.38
CA VAL A 469 25.86 17.75 -4.79
C VAL A 469 27.19 18.45 -5.03
N SER A 470 28.07 17.82 -5.80
CA SER A 470 29.36 18.37 -6.18
C SER A 470 29.41 18.60 -7.70
N GLY A 471 30.02 19.70 -8.14
CA GLY A 471 30.07 20.02 -9.57
C GLY A 471 28.70 20.42 -10.12
N GLN A 472 28.44 20.09 -11.39
CA GLN A 472 27.25 20.53 -12.12
C GLN A 472 26.11 19.48 -12.17
N GLY A 473 26.11 18.52 -11.25
CA GLY A 473 25.09 17.48 -11.27
C GLY A 473 25.37 16.31 -10.35
N ILE A 474 24.49 15.32 -10.43
CA ILE A 474 24.57 14.04 -9.72
C ILE A 474 24.44 12.89 -10.72
N GLU A 475 25.06 11.78 -10.40
CA GLU A 475 24.83 10.52 -11.11
C GLU A 475 23.79 9.70 -10.33
N LEU A 476 22.70 9.38 -10.99
CA LEU A 476 21.66 8.46 -10.50
C LEU A 476 21.90 7.08 -11.09
N LYS A 477 22.26 6.12 -10.26
CA LYS A 477 22.40 4.71 -10.65
C LYS A 477 21.09 4.16 -11.18
N PRO A 478 21.10 2.97 -11.81
CA PRO A 478 19.86 2.32 -12.25
C PRO A 478 18.83 2.27 -11.13
N LEU A 479 17.56 2.61 -11.44
CA LEU A 479 16.41 2.50 -10.52
C LEU A 479 16.58 3.28 -9.20
N ALA A 480 17.45 4.28 -9.19
CA ALA A 480 17.66 5.12 -8.02
C ALA A 480 16.44 6.00 -7.73
N VAL A 481 16.10 6.09 -6.45
CA VAL A 481 15.15 7.08 -5.91
C VAL A 481 15.88 7.98 -4.94
N GLY A 482 15.87 9.29 -5.21
CA GLY A 482 16.60 10.26 -4.39
C GLY A 482 15.79 11.49 -4.03
N VAL A 483 16.13 12.10 -2.90
CA VAL A 483 15.59 13.40 -2.48
C VAL A 483 16.75 14.37 -2.28
N ILE A 484 16.73 15.48 -3.03
CA ILE A 484 17.70 16.59 -2.92
C ILE A 484 17.06 17.67 -2.06
N GLY A 485 17.78 18.18 -1.05
CA GLY A 485 17.32 19.23 -0.14
C GLY A 485 18.13 20.52 -0.31
N LEU A 486 17.43 21.66 -0.49
CA LEU A 486 17.98 23.01 -0.53
C LEU A 486 17.60 23.78 0.74
#